data_1a7f792afcc1da04bcf038cefdaca079
#
_entry.id   1a7f792afcc1da04bcf038cefdaca079
#
_cell.length_a   1.000
_cell.length_b   1.000
_cell.length_c   1.000
_cell.angle_alpha   90.00
_cell.angle_beta   90.00
_cell.angle_gamma   90.00
#
_symmetry.space_group_name_H-M   'P 1'
#
loop_
_entity.id
_entity.type
_entity.pdbx_description
1 polymer ?
#
loop_
_entity_poly.entity_id
_entity_poly.type
_entity_poly.pdbx_seq_one_letter_code
_entity_poly.pdbx_strand_id
1 'polypeptide(L)'
;MDWSGRVVAAAGILGAVWLVSGAVARAVEEAPAEPLEKVLDVRAGGNDEAVEVQKRIDTIRDETDDLLSQYRTVLKQIDSIELYNGQMRELITAQEKEIASLQDQLSRVQIVGRSVTPLMMRMVDAIEKFVQIDVPFLIEERTERIAKLRQMMGRSDVTTPEKFRQIMEAYQIENEYGRTIEAYRASLQLGDRETTVDFLRFGRIALVYQSLDETQRGHWDQAAKSWVPLDSSFRSSIRQGLRIARKQAAPDLVRLPLPAPVDAGGSN
;
A
#
# COMPACT_ATOMS: atom_id res chain seq x y z
N MET A 1 -13.76 -3.22 -43.11
CA MET A 1 -14.22 -4.42 -43.81
C MET A 1 -15.61 -4.13 -44.33
N ASP A 2 -15.65 -4.09 -45.62
CA ASP A 2 -16.73 -3.75 -46.52
C ASP A 2 -18.11 -4.27 -46.14
N TRP A 3 -19.08 -3.39 -46.26
CA TRP A 3 -20.43 -3.76 -46.53
C TRP A 3 -20.97 -2.87 -47.68
N SER A 4 -20.66 -3.31 -48.87
CA SER A 4 -21.26 -2.82 -50.12
C SER A 4 -22.54 -3.58 -50.42
N GLY A 5 -23.62 -2.81 -50.60
CA GLY A 5 -24.47 -2.97 -51.78
C GLY A 5 -25.52 -4.07 -51.76
N ARG A 6 -26.76 -3.61 -51.82
CA ARG A 6 -27.73 -4.08 -52.82
C ARG A 6 -28.90 -3.10 -52.92
N VAL A 7 -28.79 -2.20 -53.87
CA VAL A 7 -29.89 -1.47 -54.46
C VAL A 7 -30.62 -2.44 -55.40
N VAL A 8 -31.88 -2.70 -55.12
CA VAL A 8 -32.77 -3.34 -56.14
C VAL A 8 -33.74 -2.29 -56.59
N ALA A 9 -33.59 -2.01 -57.89
CA ALA A 9 -34.42 -1.13 -58.68
C ALA A 9 -35.84 -1.72 -58.84
N ALA A 10 -36.86 -0.90 -58.61
CA ALA A 10 -38.21 -1.15 -59.05
C ALA A 10 -38.41 -0.34 -60.34
N ALA A 11 -38.38 -1.02 -61.42
CA ALA A 11 -38.73 -0.49 -62.75
C ALA A 11 -40.25 -0.34 -62.88
N GLY A 12 -40.62 0.75 -63.46
CA GLY A 12 -42.00 1.15 -63.78
C GLY A 12 -42.66 0.31 -64.84
N ILE A 13 -43.98 0.29 -64.80
CA ILE A 13 -44.83 -0.05 -65.89
C ILE A 13 -45.81 1.09 -66.12
N LEU A 14 -45.46 1.95 -67.04
CA LEU A 14 -46.38 2.84 -67.81
C LEU A 14 -46.85 2.05 -69.02
N GLY A 15 -48.11 1.88 -69.15
CA GLY A 15 -48.61 1.22 -70.34
C GLY A 15 -50.13 1.32 -70.55
N ALA A 16 -50.50 2.27 -71.28
CA ALA A 16 -51.44 2.30 -72.36
C ALA A 16 -52.95 2.39 -72.03
N VAL A 17 -53.42 3.61 -72.08
CA VAL A 17 -54.77 3.96 -72.41
C VAL A 17 -54.95 3.77 -73.92
N TRP A 18 -55.83 2.92 -74.40
CA TRP A 18 -56.36 2.93 -75.74
C TRP A 18 -57.86 3.00 -75.68
N LEU A 19 -58.36 4.06 -76.36
CA LEU A 19 -59.72 4.38 -76.75
C LEU A 19 -60.32 3.25 -77.58
N VAL A 20 -61.44 2.77 -77.18
CA VAL A 20 -62.39 2.16 -78.10
C VAL A 20 -63.72 2.91 -78.00
N SER A 21 -63.88 3.88 -78.90
CA SER A 21 -65.17 4.42 -79.24
C SER A 21 -65.89 3.41 -80.16
N GLY A 22 -66.95 2.82 -79.72
CA GLY A 22 -67.83 1.98 -80.48
C GLY A 22 -69.23 2.09 -79.97
N ALA A 23 -70.04 2.83 -80.74
CA ALA A 23 -71.46 3.03 -80.55
C ALA A 23 -72.25 1.72 -80.56
N VAL A 24 -73.01 1.48 -79.49
CA VAL A 24 -74.26 0.70 -79.60
C VAL A 24 -75.31 1.46 -78.80
N ALA A 25 -76.22 2.09 -79.58
CA ALA A 25 -77.47 2.59 -79.06
C ALA A 25 -78.45 1.41 -78.90
N ARG A 26 -79.29 1.55 -77.90
CA ARG A 26 -80.55 0.83 -77.65
C ARG A 26 -80.52 -0.54 -76.93
N ALA A 27 -80.81 -0.47 -75.70
CA ALA A 27 -82.01 -1.04 -75.07
C ALA A 27 -82.05 -0.48 -73.63
N VAL A 28 -82.81 0.55 -73.43
CA VAL A 28 -83.23 0.92 -72.05
C VAL A 28 -84.34 -0.12 -71.76
N GLU A 29 -83.90 -1.21 -71.13
CA GLU A 29 -84.79 -2.10 -70.39
C GLU A 29 -84.96 -1.46 -69.02
N GLU A 30 -86.14 -1.01 -68.74
CA GLU A 30 -86.60 -0.42 -67.54
C GLU A 30 -86.39 -1.45 -66.39
N ALA A 31 -85.26 -1.44 -65.80
CA ALA A 31 -85.05 -2.19 -64.51
C ALA A 31 -86.02 -1.60 -63.49
N PRO A 32 -86.73 -2.44 -62.74
CA PRO A 32 -87.61 -1.97 -61.70
C PRO A 32 -86.84 -1.12 -60.75
N ALA A 33 -87.27 0.16 -60.61
CA ALA A 33 -86.70 1.06 -59.57
C ALA A 33 -86.89 0.40 -58.22
N GLU A 34 -85.88 -0.30 -57.76
CA GLU A 34 -85.81 -0.59 -56.31
C GLU A 34 -85.92 0.74 -55.55
N PRO A 35 -86.80 0.79 -54.60
CA PRO A 35 -87.03 2.08 -53.94
C PRO A 35 -85.69 2.64 -53.41
N LEU A 36 -85.41 3.88 -53.79
CA LEU A 36 -84.20 4.63 -53.46
C LEU A 36 -83.84 4.48 -51.92
N GLU A 37 -84.82 4.25 -51.14
CA GLU A 37 -84.73 4.03 -49.69
C GLU A 37 -83.98 2.75 -49.36
N LYS A 38 -84.18 1.63 -50.10
CA LYS A 38 -83.38 0.40 -49.84
C LYS A 38 -81.91 0.57 -50.22
N VAL A 39 -81.62 1.33 -51.27
CA VAL A 39 -80.22 1.60 -51.67
C VAL A 39 -79.55 2.51 -50.68
N LEU A 40 -80.27 3.47 -50.08
CA LEU A 40 -79.76 4.34 -49.02
C LEU A 40 -79.56 3.55 -47.72
N ASP A 41 -80.45 2.63 -47.38
CA ASP A 41 -80.29 1.78 -46.20
C ASP A 41 -79.10 0.83 -46.32
N VAL A 42 -78.91 0.21 -47.48
CA VAL A 42 -77.73 -0.64 -47.72
C VAL A 42 -76.44 0.17 -47.70
N ARG A 43 -76.46 1.41 -48.22
CA ARG A 43 -75.30 2.31 -48.13
C ARG A 43 -75.08 2.80 -46.70
N ALA A 44 -76.10 3.11 -45.94
CA ALA A 44 -75.96 3.51 -44.54
C ALA A 44 -75.40 2.37 -43.69
N GLY A 45 -75.95 1.15 -43.86
CA GLY A 45 -75.43 -0.03 -43.22
C GLY A 45 -73.95 -0.34 -43.57
N GLY A 46 -73.61 -0.21 -44.87
CA GLY A 46 -72.21 -0.39 -45.30
C GLY A 46 -71.25 0.71 -44.77
N ASN A 47 -71.72 1.93 -44.61
CA ASN A 47 -70.96 2.99 -44.00
C ASN A 47 -70.74 2.75 -42.46
N ASP A 48 -71.79 2.30 -41.75
CA ASP A 48 -71.71 2.00 -40.37
C ASP A 48 -70.73 0.86 -40.12
N GLU A 49 -70.77 -0.19 -40.93
CA GLU A 49 -69.80 -1.31 -40.89
C GLU A 49 -68.40 -0.85 -41.21
N ALA A 50 -68.22 0.03 -42.20
CA ALA A 50 -66.94 0.61 -42.53
C ALA A 50 -66.34 1.48 -41.37
N VAL A 51 -67.20 2.24 -40.66
CA VAL A 51 -66.78 3.04 -39.49
C VAL A 51 -66.37 2.11 -38.36
N GLU A 52 -67.10 0.99 -38.14
CA GLU A 52 -66.74 0.03 -37.06
C GLU A 52 -65.40 -0.68 -37.40
N VAL A 53 -65.23 -1.09 -38.64
CA VAL A 53 -63.95 -1.68 -39.11
C VAL A 53 -62.82 -0.67 -38.97
N GLN A 54 -63.05 0.62 -39.34
CA GLN A 54 -62.04 1.65 -39.17
C GLN A 54 -61.64 1.86 -37.69
N LYS A 55 -62.60 1.93 -36.80
CA LYS A 55 -62.32 2.01 -35.34
C LYS A 55 -61.50 0.83 -34.87
N ARG A 56 -61.79 -0.36 -35.36
CA ARG A 56 -61.04 -1.58 -34.99
C ARG A 56 -59.61 -1.54 -35.53
N ILE A 57 -59.42 -1.03 -36.75
CA ILE A 57 -58.08 -0.82 -37.30
C ILE A 57 -57.30 0.22 -36.49
N ASP A 58 -57.93 1.34 -36.10
CA ASP A 58 -57.29 2.36 -35.28
C ASP A 58 -56.90 1.81 -33.91
N THR A 59 -57.78 1.04 -33.26
CA THR A 59 -57.47 0.36 -31.97
C THR A 59 -56.26 -0.58 -32.13
N ILE A 60 -56.27 -1.46 -33.15
CA ILE A 60 -55.15 -2.39 -33.40
C ILE A 60 -53.85 -1.63 -33.70
N ARG A 61 -53.95 -0.50 -34.40
CA ARG A 61 -52.78 0.35 -34.66
C ARG A 61 -52.21 0.94 -33.36
N ASP A 62 -53.09 1.51 -32.53
CA ASP A 62 -52.67 2.10 -31.24
C ASP A 62 -52.06 1.04 -30.31
N GLU A 63 -52.67 -0.15 -30.21
CA GLU A 63 -52.13 -1.29 -29.46
C GLU A 63 -50.76 -1.75 -30.04
N THR A 64 -50.61 -1.77 -31.35
CA THR A 64 -49.36 -2.15 -32.00
C THR A 64 -48.24 -1.14 -31.71
N ASP A 65 -48.54 0.16 -31.77
CA ASP A 65 -47.60 1.23 -31.51
C ASP A 65 -47.16 1.22 -30.02
N ASP A 66 -48.10 0.96 -29.10
CA ASP A 66 -47.82 0.83 -27.70
C ASP A 66 -46.95 -0.40 -27.38
N LEU A 67 -47.28 -1.57 -27.92
CA LEU A 67 -46.50 -2.78 -27.84
C LEU A 67 -45.09 -2.60 -28.43
N LEU A 68 -44.95 -1.92 -29.54
CA LEU A 68 -43.65 -1.61 -30.14
C LEU A 68 -42.80 -0.72 -29.27
N SER A 69 -43.42 0.28 -28.61
CA SER A 69 -42.78 1.17 -27.67
C SER A 69 -42.28 0.40 -26.44
N GLN A 70 -43.15 -0.45 -25.86
CA GLN A 70 -42.80 -1.31 -24.73
C GLN A 70 -41.67 -2.28 -25.10
N TYR A 71 -41.77 -2.91 -26.27
CA TYR A 71 -40.71 -3.83 -26.73
C TYR A 71 -39.35 -3.14 -26.86
N ARG A 72 -39.31 -1.94 -27.44
CA ARG A 72 -38.08 -1.16 -27.57
C ARG A 72 -37.51 -0.76 -26.19
N THR A 73 -38.38 -0.47 -25.23
CA THR A 73 -38.00 -0.15 -23.86
C THR A 73 -37.36 -1.34 -23.16
N VAL A 74 -38.00 -2.51 -23.30
CA VAL A 74 -37.49 -3.76 -22.71
C VAL A 74 -36.14 -4.16 -23.31
N LEU A 75 -35.99 -4.03 -24.64
CA LEU A 75 -34.70 -4.29 -25.31
C LEU A 75 -33.57 -3.40 -24.72
N LYS A 76 -33.81 -2.09 -24.56
CA LYS A 76 -32.85 -1.19 -23.95
C LYS A 76 -32.50 -1.60 -22.48
N GLN A 77 -33.49 -2.09 -21.76
CA GLN A 77 -33.25 -2.59 -20.39
C GLN A 77 -32.40 -3.86 -20.41
N ILE A 78 -32.67 -4.78 -21.34
CA ILE A 78 -31.84 -5.99 -21.48
C ILE A 78 -30.40 -5.64 -21.80
N ASP A 79 -30.14 -4.77 -22.78
CA ASP A 79 -28.81 -4.32 -23.19
C ASP A 79 -28.06 -3.69 -21.96
N SER A 80 -28.77 -2.85 -21.20
CA SER A 80 -28.22 -2.22 -20.00
C SER A 80 -27.85 -3.24 -18.91
N ILE A 81 -28.72 -4.23 -18.69
CA ILE A 81 -28.50 -5.30 -17.69
C ILE A 81 -27.37 -6.22 -18.16
N GLU A 82 -27.27 -6.54 -19.42
CA GLU A 82 -26.17 -7.34 -19.97
C GLU A 82 -24.81 -6.64 -19.80
N LEU A 83 -24.75 -5.35 -20.10
CA LEU A 83 -23.54 -4.54 -19.87
C LEU A 83 -23.18 -4.49 -18.38
N TYR A 84 -24.15 -4.24 -17.51
CA TYR A 84 -23.96 -4.23 -16.06
C TYR A 84 -23.47 -5.59 -15.54
N ASN A 85 -24.08 -6.67 -15.98
CA ASN A 85 -23.65 -8.02 -15.60
C ASN A 85 -22.23 -8.33 -16.10
N GLY A 86 -21.86 -7.85 -17.29
CA GLY A 86 -20.50 -7.93 -17.80
C GLY A 86 -19.50 -7.27 -16.87
N GLN A 87 -19.75 -6.01 -16.49
CA GLN A 87 -18.91 -5.27 -15.54
C GLN A 87 -18.82 -5.96 -14.17
N MET A 88 -19.96 -6.48 -13.67
CA MET A 88 -19.95 -7.19 -12.39
C MET A 88 -19.10 -8.47 -12.41
N ARG A 89 -19.13 -9.22 -13.50
CA ARG A 89 -18.28 -10.41 -13.68
C ARG A 89 -16.79 -10.05 -13.71
N GLU A 90 -16.42 -8.97 -14.38
CA GLU A 90 -15.04 -8.47 -14.39
C GLU A 90 -14.60 -8.04 -12.98
N LEU A 91 -15.46 -7.32 -12.25
CA LEU A 91 -15.19 -6.89 -10.89
C LEU A 91 -15.02 -8.10 -9.95
N ILE A 92 -15.90 -9.09 -10.02
CA ILE A 92 -15.80 -10.33 -9.23
C ILE A 92 -14.47 -11.03 -9.52
N THR A 93 -14.10 -11.17 -10.79
CA THR A 93 -12.83 -11.80 -11.18
C THR A 93 -11.61 -11.04 -10.65
N ALA A 94 -11.66 -9.71 -10.66
CA ALA A 94 -10.60 -8.88 -10.08
C ALA A 94 -10.51 -9.06 -8.56
N GLN A 95 -11.63 -9.08 -7.85
CA GLN A 95 -11.69 -9.32 -6.41
C GLN A 95 -11.19 -10.72 -6.02
N GLU A 96 -11.55 -11.75 -6.77
CA GLU A 96 -11.05 -13.12 -6.55
C GLU A 96 -9.53 -13.20 -6.68
N LYS A 97 -8.96 -12.53 -7.69
CA LYS A 97 -7.50 -12.44 -7.85
C LYS A 97 -6.84 -11.69 -6.69
N GLU A 98 -7.45 -10.62 -6.22
CA GLU A 98 -6.95 -9.85 -5.08
C GLU A 98 -6.99 -10.68 -3.80
N ILE A 99 -8.09 -11.40 -3.54
CA ILE A 99 -8.21 -12.32 -2.39
C ILE A 99 -7.11 -13.39 -2.44
N ALA A 100 -6.89 -14.02 -3.58
CA ALA A 100 -5.83 -15.01 -3.75
C ALA A 100 -4.43 -14.43 -3.47
N SER A 101 -4.17 -13.21 -3.96
CA SER A 101 -2.92 -12.48 -3.71
C SER A 101 -2.75 -12.16 -2.22
N LEU A 102 -3.79 -11.69 -1.55
CA LEU A 102 -3.76 -11.37 -0.12
C LEU A 102 -3.55 -12.62 0.73
N GLN A 103 -4.15 -13.77 0.37
CA GLN A 103 -3.93 -15.04 1.05
C GLN A 103 -2.48 -15.52 0.91
N ASP A 104 -1.88 -15.40 -0.27
CA ASP A 104 -0.46 -15.70 -0.48
C ASP A 104 0.44 -14.77 0.35
N GLN A 105 0.19 -13.47 0.34
CA GLN A 105 0.91 -12.51 1.18
C GLN A 105 0.79 -12.82 2.67
N LEU A 106 -0.41 -13.17 3.15
CA LEU A 106 -0.64 -13.54 4.55
C LEU A 106 0.16 -14.79 4.94
N SER A 107 0.18 -15.81 4.07
CA SER A 107 0.98 -17.02 4.29
C SER A 107 2.48 -16.71 4.39
N ARG A 108 3.01 -15.85 3.53
CA ARG A 108 4.41 -15.39 3.56
C ARG A 108 4.72 -14.61 4.83
N VAL A 109 3.84 -13.72 5.26
CA VAL A 109 4.01 -12.96 6.53
C VAL A 109 4.11 -13.91 7.72
N GLN A 110 3.29 -14.97 7.78
CA GLN A 110 3.36 -15.95 8.86
C GLN A 110 4.69 -16.72 8.85
N ILE A 111 5.20 -17.13 7.68
CA ILE A 111 6.49 -17.81 7.55
C ILE A 111 7.62 -16.88 7.99
N VAL A 112 7.62 -15.63 7.52
CA VAL A 112 8.61 -14.62 7.92
C VAL A 112 8.55 -14.37 9.42
N GLY A 113 7.36 -14.21 10.00
CA GLY A 113 7.20 -14.01 11.45
C GLY A 113 7.80 -15.15 12.29
N ARG A 114 7.65 -16.42 11.84
CA ARG A 114 8.24 -17.58 12.52
C ARG A 114 9.76 -17.63 12.42
N SER A 115 10.34 -17.18 11.31
CA SER A 115 11.80 -17.17 11.10
C SER A 115 12.49 -15.95 11.71
N VAL A 116 11.81 -14.79 11.74
CA VAL A 116 12.39 -13.54 12.26
C VAL A 116 12.45 -13.53 13.78
N THR A 117 11.50 -14.14 14.49
CA THR A 117 11.52 -14.16 15.95
C THR A 117 12.79 -14.81 16.53
N PRO A 118 13.22 -16.00 16.10
CA PRO A 118 14.51 -16.57 16.55
C PRO A 118 15.72 -15.73 16.15
N LEU A 119 15.67 -15.05 15.01
CA LEU A 119 16.72 -14.13 14.60
C LEU A 119 16.83 -12.96 15.57
N MET A 120 15.71 -12.31 15.91
CA MET A 120 15.68 -11.21 16.87
C MET A 120 16.21 -11.63 18.25
N MET A 121 15.88 -12.83 18.74
CA MET A 121 16.43 -13.35 19.99
C MET A 121 17.95 -13.45 19.92
N ARG A 122 18.48 -14.03 18.84
CA ARG A 122 19.94 -14.11 18.65
C ARG A 122 20.61 -12.75 18.54
N MET A 123 19.93 -11.75 17.95
CA MET A 123 20.42 -10.38 17.88
C MET A 123 20.52 -9.77 19.29
N VAL A 124 19.49 -9.94 20.13
CA VAL A 124 19.55 -9.46 21.53
C VAL A 124 20.65 -10.15 22.31
N ASP A 125 20.83 -11.46 22.14
CA ASP A 125 21.92 -12.19 22.81
C ASP A 125 23.30 -11.75 22.30
N ALA A 126 23.43 -11.44 21.01
CA ALA A 126 24.69 -10.96 20.43
C ALA A 126 25.08 -9.58 20.96
N ILE A 127 24.11 -8.64 21.06
CA ILE A 127 24.39 -7.30 21.61
C ILE A 127 24.71 -7.37 23.11
N GLU A 128 24.09 -8.27 23.86
CA GLU A 128 24.42 -8.49 25.29
C GLU A 128 25.84 -9.00 25.44
N LYS A 129 26.23 -10.02 24.72
CA LYS A 129 27.61 -10.53 24.72
C LYS A 129 28.61 -9.46 24.30
N PHE A 130 28.26 -8.66 23.29
CA PHE A 130 29.08 -7.56 22.84
C PHE A 130 29.33 -6.54 23.93
N VAL A 131 28.28 -6.11 24.67
CA VAL A 131 28.40 -5.17 25.78
C VAL A 131 29.28 -5.73 26.93
N GLN A 132 29.22 -7.06 27.18
CA GLN A 132 30.03 -7.70 28.22
C GLN A 132 31.53 -7.75 27.88
N ILE A 133 31.89 -7.82 26.62
CA ILE A 133 33.31 -7.90 26.22
C ILE A 133 33.90 -6.54 25.80
N ASP A 134 33.06 -5.54 25.66
CA ASP A 134 33.44 -4.19 25.27
C ASP A 134 34.07 -3.40 26.40
N VAL A 135 34.54 -2.21 26.10
CA VAL A 135 35.01 -1.22 27.09
C VAL A 135 33.86 -0.89 28.08
N PRO A 136 34.12 -0.83 29.37
CA PRO A 136 33.09 -0.68 30.40
C PRO A 136 32.62 0.77 30.56
N PHE A 137 31.96 1.32 29.59
CA PHE A 137 31.32 2.64 29.65
C PHE A 137 29.79 2.49 29.68
N LEU A 138 29.12 3.37 30.41
CA LEU A 138 27.67 3.45 30.56
C LEU A 138 27.00 2.07 30.77
N ILE A 139 27.61 1.22 31.57
CA ILE A 139 27.21 -0.19 31.72
C ILE A 139 25.77 -0.31 32.19
N GLU A 140 25.34 0.52 33.16
CA GLU A 140 23.98 0.48 33.67
C GLU A 140 22.95 0.79 32.57
N GLU A 141 23.17 1.85 31.82
CA GLU A 141 22.28 2.26 30.74
C GLU A 141 22.20 1.20 29.61
N ARG A 142 23.37 0.66 29.21
CA ARG A 142 23.46 -0.37 28.18
C ARG A 142 22.78 -1.66 28.61
N THR A 143 22.98 -2.09 29.86
CA THR A 143 22.36 -3.29 30.44
C THR A 143 20.85 -3.10 30.58
N GLU A 144 20.40 -1.93 31.03
CA GLU A 144 18.98 -1.63 31.14
C GLU A 144 18.29 -1.65 29.72
N ARG A 145 18.96 -1.11 28.71
CA ARG A 145 18.48 -1.16 27.32
C ARG A 145 18.29 -2.60 26.85
N ILE A 146 19.25 -3.47 27.12
CA ILE A 146 19.17 -4.90 26.77
C ILE A 146 18.03 -5.58 27.54
N ALA A 147 17.88 -5.30 28.81
CA ALA A 147 16.79 -5.83 29.65
C ALA A 147 15.41 -5.41 29.09
N LYS A 148 15.26 -4.15 28.68
CA LYS A 148 14.03 -3.64 28.02
C LYS A 148 13.76 -4.38 26.71
N LEU A 149 14.78 -4.63 25.89
CA LEU A 149 14.63 -5.40 24.65
C LEU A 149 14.17 -6.84 24.94
N ARG A 150 14.77 -7.53 25.93
CA ARG A 150 14.34 -8.88 26.32
C ARG A 150 12.89 -8.90 26.82
N GLN A 151 12.51 -7.95 27.66
CA GLN A 151 11.13 -7.83 28.14
C GLN A 151 10.15 -7.62 26.98
N MET A 152 10.50 -6.74 26.05
CA MET A 152 9.68 -6.45 24.87
C MET A 152 9.48 -7.67 23.97
N MET A 153 10.50 -8.54 23.86
CA MET A 153 10.38 -9.76 23.06
C MET A 153 9.25 -10.68 23.54
N GLY A 154 8.98 -10.73 24.84
CA GLY A 154 7.89 -11.51 25.44
C GLY A 154 6.50 -10.87 25.34
N ARG A 155 6.38 -9.61 24.93
CA ARG A 155 5.11 -8.90 24.85
C ARG A 155 4.32 -9.27 23.61
N SER A 156 3.02 -9.54 23.79
CA SER A 156 2.09 -9.85 22.69
C SER A 156 1.46 -8.60 22.08
N ASP A 157 1.44 -7.49 22.78
CA ASP A 157 0.88 -6.21 22.35
C ASP A 157 1.81 -5.40 21.43
N VAL A 158 3.07 -5.85 21.26
CA VAL A 158 4.05 -5.25 20.35
C VAL A 158 4.18 -6.09 19.10
N THR A 159 4.01 -5.44 17.94
CA THR A 159 4.11 -6.11 16.63
C THR A 159 5.54 -6.55 16.30
N THR A 160 5.69 -7.60 15.50
CA THR A 160 7.02 -8.10 15.07
C THR A 160 7.89 -7.04 14.37
N PRO A 161 7.37 -6.19 13.47
CA PRO A 161 8.15 -5.11 12.87
C PRO A 161 8.63 -4.09 13.91
N GLU A 162 7.83 -3.77 14.90
CA GLU A 162 8.22 -2.82 15.95
C GLU A 162 9.31 -3.39 16.85
N LYS A 163 9.23 -4.68 17.21
CA LYS A 163 10.30 -5.38 17.92
C LYS A 163 11.61 -5.31 17.14
N PHE A 164 11.57 -5.59 15.86
CA PHE A 164 12.75 -5.53 15.01
C PHE A 164 13.33 -4.12 14.91
N ARG A 165 12.47 -3.10 14.76
CA ARG A 165 12.89 -1.69 14.72
C ARG A 165 13.65 -1.28 15.96
N GLN A 166 13.15 -1.64 17.16
CA GLN A 166 13.80 -1.29 18.42
C GLN A 166 15.14 -2.03 18.63
N ILE A 167 15.24 -3.27 18.18
CA ILE A 167 16.53 -3.99 18.18
C ILE A 167 17.53 -3.28 17.26
N MET A 168 17.12 -2.91 16.04
CA MET A 168 17.97 -2.19 15.10
C MET A 168 18.42 -0.83 15.64
N GLU A 169 17.53 -0.11 16.32
CA GLU A 169 17.85 1.14 17.00
C GLU A 169 18.93 0.96 18.08
N ALA A 170 18.82 -0.12 18.87
CA ALA A 170 19.86 -0.45 19.84
C ALA A 170 21.21 -0.75 19.17
N TYR A 171 21.23 -1.48 18.06
CA TYR A 171 22.44 -1.70 17.27
C TYR A 171 23.01 -0.40 16.71
N GLN A 172 22.16 0.51 16.26
CA GLN A 172 22.58 1.81 15.75
C GLN A 172 23.21 2.65 16.85
N ILE A 173 22.62 2.70 18.05
CA ILE A 173 23.19 3.39 19.21
C ILE A 173 24.57 2.80 19.57
N GLU A 174 24.68 1.47 19.61
CA GLU A 174 25.97 0.84 19.84
C GLU A 174 26.99 1.19 18.75
N ASN A 175 26.59 1.24 17.49
CA ASN A 175 27.48 1.68 16.42
C ASN A 175 27.91 3.15 16.57
N GLU A 176 27.00 4.02 16.98
CA GLU A 176 27.29 5.45 17.20
C GLU A 176 28.30 5.69 18.33
N TYR A 177 28.27 4.86 19.38
CA TYR A 177 29.29 4.93 20.43
C TYR A 177 30.72 4.77 19.89
N GLY A 178 30.90 4.04 18.79
CA GLY A 178 32.23 3.90 18.16
C GLY A 178 32.75 5.16 17.48
N ARG A 179 31.88 6.13 17.21
CA ARG A 179 32.20 7.34 16.41
C ARG A 179 32.13 8.63 17.21
N THR A 180 31.59 8.55 18.42
CA THR A 180 31.31 9.73 19.25
C THR A 180 32.32 9.90 20.36
N ILE A 181 32.58 11.17 20.73
CA ILE A 181 33.32 11.54 21.91
C ILE A 181 32.31 11.99 22.95
N GLU A 182 32.43 11.44 24.17
CA GLU A 182 31.48 11.71 25.23
C GLU A 182 32.18 11.88 26.57
N ALA A 183 31.66 12.78 27.42
CA ALA A 183 32.08 12.97 28.79
C ALA A 183 30.90 12.82 29.73
N TYR A 184 31.01 11.94 30.67
CA TYR A 184 29.99 11.72 31.71
C TYR A 184 30.63 11.58 33.09
N ARG A 185 29.83 11.78 34.11
CA ARG A 185 30.28 11.65 35.52
C ARG A 185 29.67 10.41 36.12
N ALA A 186 30.51 9.59 36.75
CA ALA A 186 30.05 8.41 37.46
C ALA A 186 31.02 8.05 38.62
N SER A 187 30.57 7.18 39.49
CA SER A 187 31.41 6.61 40.54
C SER A 187 32.35 5.55 39.98
N LEU A 188 33.59 5.55 40.43
CA LEU A 188 34.58 4.53 40.11
C LEU A 188 35.20 4.00 41.38
N GLN A 189 35.29 2.69 41.53
CA GLN A 189 36.02 2.05 42.60
C GLN A 189 37.52 2.15 42.35
N LEU A 190 38.21 2.99 43.13
CA LEU A 190 39.66 3.16 43.07
C LEU A 190 40.30 2.56 44.36
N GLY A 191 40.72 1.31 44.25
CA GLY A 191 41.12 0.54 45.46
C GLY A 191 39.91 0.31 46.37
N ASP A 192 40.04 0.67 47.65
CA ASP A 192 38.98 0.48 48.66
C ASP A 192 37.98 1.67 48.73
N ARG A 193 38.14 2.68 47.90
CA ARG A 193 37.30 3.88 47.94
C ARG A 193 36.51 4.07 46.66
N GLU A 194 35.25 4.36 46.84
CA GLU A 194 34.39 4.82 45.75
C GLU A 194 34.62 6.33 45.54
N THR A 195 35.02 6.72 44.36
CA THR A 195 35.34 8.12 44.03
C THR A 195 34.55 8.55 42.80
N THR A 196 33.92 9.72 42.88
CA THR A 196 33.28 10.30 41.74
C THR A 196 34.32 10.87 40.76
N VAL A 197 34.28 10.43 39.51
CA VAL A 197 35.23 10.84 38.46
C VAL A 197 34.50 11.31 37.21
N ASP A 198 35.18 12.13 36.44
CA ASP A 198 34.74 12.48 35.08
C ASP A 198 35.38 11.48 34.11
N PHE A 199 34.52 10.75 33.38
CA PHE A 199 34.94 9.86 32.31
C PHE A 199 34.96 10.60 30.98
N LEU A 200 35.96 10.29 30.17
CA LEU A 200 36.08 10.74 28.77
C LEU A 200 36.23 9.51 27.90
N ARG A 201 35.29 9.35 26.98
CA ARG A 201 35.24 8.26 26.00
C ARG A 201 35.51 8.79 24.60
N PHE A 202 36.44 8.18 23.90
CA PHE A 202 36.71 8.38 22.50
C PHE A 202 36.33 7.12 21.73
N GLY A 203 35.14 7.13 21.13
CA GLY A 203 34.65 5.95 20.46
C GLY A 203 34.70 4.72 21.40
N ARG A 204 35.30 3.64 20.90
CA ARG A 204 35.63 2.41 21.63
C ARG A 204 37.13 2.19 21.80
N ILE A 205 37.93 3.16 21.40
CA ILE A 205 39.39 3.04 21.39
C ILE A 205 40.03 3.50 22.71
N ALA A 206 39.42 4.51 23.36
CA ALA A 206 39.97 5.00 24.63
C ALA A 206 38.85 5.36 25.59
N LEU A 207 38.97 4.87 26.81
CA LEU A 207 38.19 5.28 27.98
C LEU A 207 39.17 5.72 29.04
N VAL A 208 39.07 6.99 29.41
CA VAL A 208 39.93 7.56 30.47
C VAL A 208 39.07 8.20 31.55
N TYR A 209 39.59 8.23 32.76
CA TYR A 209 38.93 8.95 33.86
C TYR A 209 39.86 10.00 34.43
N GLN A 210 39.29 11.02 35.03
CA GLN A 210 39.99 12.02 35.85
C GLN A 210 39.13 12.34 37.08
N SER A 211 39.73 12.33 38.25
CA SER A 211 39.08 12.77 39.49
C SER A 211 38.76 14.26 39.43
N LEU A 212 37.76 14.71 40.21
CA LEU A 212 37.33 16.10 40.23
C LEU A 212 38.41 17.08 40.70
N ASP A 213 39.30 16.62 41.58
CA ASP A 213 40.47 17.38 42.06
C ASP A 213 41.68 17.29 41.10
N GLU A 214 41.53 16.59 39.98
CA GLU A 214 42.57 16.33 39.00
C GLU A 214 43.84 15.68 39.54
N THR A 215 43.77 15.03 40.70
CA THR A 215 44.92 14.34 41.30
C THR A 215 45.09 12.93 40.73
N GLN A 216 43.99 12.23 40.48
CA GLN A 216 44.00 10.86 39.98
C GLN A 216 43.46 10.80 38.57
N ARG A 217 44.08 10.00 37.73
CA ARG A 217 43.72 9.75 36.36
C ARG A 217 44.17 8.37 35.93
N GLY A 218 43.46 7.80 34.97
CA GLY A 218 43.82 6.50 34.45
C GLY A 218 43.07 6.23 33.12
N HIS A 219 43.47 5.18 32.47
CA HIS A 219 42.82 4.68 31.29
C HIS A 219 42.44 3.22 31.46
N TRP A 220 41.43 2.80 30.75
CA TRP A 220 41.04 1.41 30.69
C TRP A 220 41.94 0.62 29.77
N ASP A 221 42.61 -0.39 30.29
CA ASP A 221 43.34 -1.36 29.48
C ASP A 221 42.44 -2.54 29.13
N GLN A 222 42.14 -2.68 27.85
CA GLN A 222 41.25 -3.73 27.35
C GLN A 222 41.88 -5.14 27.46
N ALA A 223 43.20 -5.24 27.37
CA ALA A 223 43.89 -6.50 27.46
C ALA A 223 43.96 -7.01 28.91
N ALA A 224 44.31 -6.10 29.83
CA ALA A 224 44.37 -6.40 31.27
C ALA A 224 43.00 -6.35 31.95
N LYS A 225 41.95 -5.80 31.26
CA LYS A 225 40.62 -5.55 31.84
C LYS A 225 40.66 -4.81 33.17
N SER A 226 41.54 -3.83 33.29
CA SER A 226 41.78 -3.06 34.50
C SER A 226 42.11 -1.61 34.21
N TRP A 227 41.94 -0.79 35.26
CA TRP A 227 42.31 0.62 35.19
C TRP A 227 43.81 0.78 35.45
N VAL A 228 44.49 1.39 34.51
CA VAL A 228 45.93 1.70 34.63
C VAL A 228 46.11 3.20 34.89
N PRO A 229 46.84 3.56 36.00
CA PRO A 229 47.11 4.97 36.27
C PRO A 229 47.90 5.65 35.18
N LEU A 230 47.60 6.94 34.91
CA LEU A 230 48.28 7.76 33.94
C LEU A 230 49.19 8.81 34.59
N ASP A 231 50.28 9.08 33.91
CA ASP A 231 51.21 10.14 34.29
C ASP A 231 50.58 11.55 34.22
N SER A 232 51.19 12.48 34.97
CA SER A 232 50.75 13.87 35.05
C SER A 232 50.79 14.61 33.71
N SER A 233 51.58 14.15 32.74
CA SER A 233 51.66 14.70 31.40
C SER A 233 50.33 14.65 30.62
N PHE A 234 49.44 13.72 30.96
CA PHE A 234 48.13 13.59 30.31
C PHE A 234 47.05 14.50 30.92
N ARG A 235 47.32 15.17 32.04
CA ARG A 235 46.35 16.01 32.77
C ARG A 235 45.69 17.08 31.87
N SER A 236 46.49 17.84 31.19
CA SER A 236 46.02 18.93 30.30
C SER A 236 45.22 18.39 29.11
N SER A 237 45.67 17.28 28.53
CA SER A 237 45.02 16.65 27.37
C SER A 237 43.64 16.06 27.75
N ILE A 238 43.52 15.38 28.93
CA ILE A 238 42.24 14.85 29.39
C ILE A 238 41.28 15.99 29.70
N ARG A 239 41.73 17.05 30.39
CA ARG A 239 40.90 18.24 30.63
C ARG A 239 40.40 18.90 29.35
N GLN A 240 41.24 19.04 28.34
CA GLN A 240 40.86 19.58 27.06
C GLN A 240 39.85 18.68 26.36
N GLY A 241 40.05 17.36 26.36
CA GLY A 241 39.12 16.38 25.82
C GLY A 241 37.75 16.42 26.51
N LEU A 242 37.70 16.54 27.84
CA LEU A 242 36.47 16.72 28.62
C LEU A 242 35.73 18.00 28.24
N ARG A 243 36.43 19.13 28.00
CA ARG A 243 35.82 20.39 27.53
C ARG A 243 35.25 20.26 26.13
N ILE A 244 35.98 19.61 25.22
CA ILE A 244 35.52 19.34 23.85
C ILE A 244 34.28 18.44 23.87
N ALA A 245 34.31 17.34 24.61
CA ALA A 245 33.19 16.41 24.77
C ALA A 245 31.94 17.08 25.35
N ARG A 246 32.14 18.03 26.29
CA ARG A 246 31.05 18.86 26.86
C ARG A 246 30.66 20.05 25.99
N LYS A 247 31.21 20.19 24.78
CA LYS A 247 30.98 21.31 23.86
C LYS A 247 31.35 22.69 24.44
N GLN A 248 32.31 22.72 25.35
CA GLN A 248 32.82 23.92 25.99
C GLN A 248 34.07 24.46 25.33
N ALA A 249 34.63 23.73 24.38
CA ALA A 249 35.78 24.13 23.57
C ALA A 249 35.62 23.66 22.11
N ALA A 250 36.27 24.33 21.17
CA ALA A 250 36.28 23.88 19.78
C ALA A 250 37.02 22.54 19.65
N PRO A 251 36.66 21.71 18.65
CA PRO A 251 37.39 20.49 18.34
C PRO A 251 38.87 20.77 18.08
N ASP A 252 39.72 19.99 18.77
CA ASP A 252 41.18 20.12 18.68
C ASP A 252 41.83 18.74 18.85
N LEU A 253 43.12 18.64 18.54
CA LEU A 253 43.90 17.43 18.77
C LEU A 253 44.12 17.17 20.27
N VAL A 254 43.69 16.00 20.72
CA VAL A 254 43.84 15.56 22.10
C VAL A 254 44.78 14.35 22.12
N ARG A 255 45.84 14.45 22.92
CA ARG A 255 46.77 13.35 23.11
C ARG A 255 46.23 12.39 24.18
N LEU A 256 45.99 11.14 23.80
CA LEU A 256 45.50 10.08 24.71
C LEU A 256 46.41 8.87 24.66
N PRO A 257 46.48 8.08 25.75
CA PRO A 257 47.17 6.80 25.76
C PRO A 257 46.31 5.80 24.95
N LEU A 258 46.81 5.36 23.84
CA LEU A 258 46.19 4.31 23.05
C LEU A 258 47.06 3.05 23.13
N PRO A 259 46.45 1.86 23.25
CA PRO A 259 47.21 0.61 23.14
C PRO A 259 47.86 0.55 21.75
N ALA A 260 49.06 0.00 21.69
CA ALA A 260 49.70 -0.24 20.38
C ALA A 260 48.79 -1.13 19.51
N PRO A 261 48.70 -0.86 18.19
CA PRO A 261 47.94 -1.73 17.31
C PRO A 261 48.50 -3.15 17.44
N VAL A 262 47.60 -4.07 17.75
CA VAL A 262 47.93 -5.50 17.68
C VAL A 262 47.94 -5.87 16.21
N ASP A 263 49.06 -6.37 15.71
CA ASP A 263 49.14 -6.88 14.34
C ASP A 263 48.05 -7.92 14.14
N ALA A 264 47.15 -7.68 13.22
CA ALA A 264 46.16 -8.64 12.78
C ALA A 264 46.81 -9.81 11.99
N GLY A 265 48.09 -10.05 12.27
CA GLY A 265 48.94 -11.02 11.63
C GLY A 265 48.93 -12.37 12.32
N GLY A 266 48.36 -13.33 11.67
CA GLY A 266 48.79 -14.69 11.75
C GLY A 266 48.09 -15.57 12.79
N SER A 267 46.88 -15.98 12.50
CA SER A 267 46.52 -17.36 12.80
C SER A 267 46.99 -18.23 11.60
N ASN A 268 48.16 -18.86 11.73
CA ASN A 268 48.42 -20.09 10.98
C ASN A 268 47.43 -21.16 11.38
#